data_c399f4577dc906085326e36c554d4fae
#
_entry.id   c399f4577dc906085326e36c554d4fae
#
_cell.length_a   1.000
_cell.length_b   1.000
_cell.length_c   1.000
_cell.angle_alpha   90.00
_cell.angle_beta   90.00
_cell.angle_gamma   90.00
#
_symmetry.space_group_name_H-M   'P 1'
#
loop_
_entity.id
_entity.type
_entity.pdbx_description
1 polymer ?
#
loop_
_entity_poly.entity_id
_entity_poly.type
_entity_poly.pdbx_seq_one_letter_code
_entity_poly.pdbx_strand_id
1 'polypeptide(L)'
;MVLNEKRTTVAYRCPDCGGGIMTAVGLFNLSADMVKLKCTCGKSELKIVYNRDSTVRLTVPCLICSQPHTFTVNSSLFFSDELFVLPCPYSDINIAFMGEMNQVKAELARTELELLDMLEENGITDFSALHGDEQDLPDPQILDIILFVIDDLDAEGKIYCRCHPDPAEEQTTNADYGEWSEEESRYEAEIIEEGIKLTCRICGASTVIPTDSMLSAHAFLNADSVHLQ
;
A
#
# COMPACT_ATOMS: atom_id res chain seq x y z
N MET A 1 -17.09 -0.51 45.34
CA MET A 1 -17.40 -0.68 43.92
C MET A 1 -16.08 -0.56 43.19
N VAL A 2 -15.47 -1.67 42.80
CA VAL A 2 -14.19 -1.65 42.04
C VAL A 2 -14.58 -1.38 40.60
N LEU A 3 -14.23 -0.19 40.09
CA LEU A 3 -14.35 0.10 38.68
C LEU A 3 -13.32 -0.77 37.94
N ASN A 4 -13.79 -1.83 37.27
CA ASN A 4 -12.95 -2.57 36.35
C ASN A 4 -12.61 -1.63 35.18
N GLU A 5 -11.36 -1.18 35.17
CA GLU A 5 -10.84 -0.37 34.07
C GLU A 5 -10.83 -1.24 32.79
N LYS A 6 -11.54 -0.78 31.75
CA LYS A 6 -11.48 -1.44 30.45
C LYS A 6 -10.06 -1.31 29.90
N ARG A 7 -9.41 -2.44 29.67
CA ARG A 7 -8.06 -2.55 29.12
C ARG A 7 -8.05 -3.54 27.99
N THR A 8 -7.25 -3.31 27.01
CA THR A 8 -6.92 -4.25 25.93
C THR A 8 -5.42 -4.27 25.73
N THR A 9 -4.89 -5.34 25.19
CA THR A 9 -3.51 -5.40 24.74
C THR A 9 -3.49 -5.11 23.25
N VAL A 10 -2.62 -4.19 22.83
CA VAL A 10 -2.40 -3.88 21.41
C VAL A 10 -0.97 -4.25 21.06
N ALA A 11 -0.80 -4.92 19.93
CA ALA A 11 0.51 -5.27 19.39
C ALA A 11 0.59 -4.97 17.91
N TYR A 12 1.81 -4.70 17.43
CA TYR A 12 2.14 -4.62 16.03
C TYR A 12 3.57 -5.09 15.80
N ARG A 13 3.93 -5.38 14.57
CA ARG A 13 5.29 -5.73 14.18
C ARG A 13 5.96 -4.54 13.50
N CYS A 14 7.20 -4.25 13.91
CA CYS A 14 7.97 -3.17 13.31
C CYS A 14 8.39 -3.54 11.89
N PRO A 15 8.09 -2.73 10.89
CA PRO A 15 8.52 -2.99 9.52
C PRO A 15 10.05 -2.96 9.36
N ASP A 16 10.74 -2.08 10.09
CA ASP A 16 12.18 -1.90 9.94
C ASP A 16 13.04 -3.01 10.56
N CYS A 17 12.67 -3.49 11.74
CA CYS A 17 13.50 -4.45 12.47
C CYS A 17 12.82 -5.80 12.74
N GLY A 18 11.59 -5.99 12.26
CA GLY A 18 10.81 -7.21 12.48
C GLY A 18 10.36 -7.44 13.93
N GLY A 19 10.78 -6.59 14.87
CA GLY A 19 10.48 -6.75 16.29
C GLY A 19 8.99 -6.58 16.61
N GLY A 20 8.44 -7.48 17.43
CA GLY A 20 7.08 -7.37 17.95
C GLY A 20 7.00 -6.35 19.10
N ILE A 21 6.10 -5.38 19.00
CA ILE A 21 5.81 -4.38 20.02
C ILE A 21 4.43 -4.67 20.60
N MET A 22 4.34 -4.73 21.92
CA MET A 22 3.09 -5.02 22.61
C MET A 22 2.95 -4.15 23.86
N THR A 23 1.75 -3.61 24.13
CA THR A 23 1.45 -2.87 25.36
C THR A 23 -0.02 -3.01 25.74
N ALA A 24 -0.29 -2.87 27.05
CA ALA A 24 -1.66 -2.77 27.55
C ALA A 24 -2.14 -1.32 27.45
N VAL A 25 -3.31 -1.12 26.88
CA VAL A 25 -3.94 0.19 26.67
C VAL A 25 -5.23 0.26 27.47
N GLY A 26 -5.33 1.19 28.42
CA GLY A 26 -6.53 1.43 29.20
C GLY A 26 -7.35 2.60 28.65
N LEU A 27 -8.67 2.58 28.93
CA LEU A 27 -9.58 3.64 28.48
C LEU A 27 -9.14 5.03 28.99
N PHE A 28 -8.60 5.13 30.20
CA PHE A 28 -8.13 6.40 30.77
C PHE A 28 -6.91 6.95 30.02
N ASN A 29 -6.02 6.08 29.53
CA ASN A 29 -4.85 6.51 28.75
C ASN A 29 -5.28 7.12 27.40
N LEU A 30 -6.35 6.58 26.81
CA LEU A 30 -6.89 7.06 25.53
C LEU A 30 -7.75 8.32 25.66
N SER A 31 -8.37 8.56 26.83
CA SER A 31 -9.24 9.71 27.03
C SER A 31 -8.47 11.02 27.19
N ALA A 32 -7.19 10.96 27.53
CA ALA A 32 -6.35 12.12 27.80
C ALA A 32 -5.62 12.62 26.54
N ASP A 33 -5.17 11.72 25.66
CA ASP A 33 -4.40 12.08 24.47
C ASP A 33 -4.22 10.88 23.52
N MET A 34 -3.53 11.11 22.40
CA MET A 34 -3.10 10.06 21.48
C MET A 34 -2.05 9.15 22.15
N VAL A 35 -2.28 7.85 22.12
CA VAL A 35 -1.30 6.85 22.59
C VAL A 35 -0.42 6.43 21.41
N LYS A 36 0.89 6.41 21.63
CA LYS A 36 1.90 5.98 20.67
C LYS A 36 2.68 4.78 21.19
N LEU A 37 2.65 3.69 20.48
CA LEU A 37 3.49 2.53 20.72
C LEU A 37 4.72 2.64 19.81
N LYS A 38 5.87 2.96 20.39
CA LYS A 38 7.12 3.11 19.63
C LYS A 38 7.94 1.83 19.68
N CYS A 39 8.53 1.47 18.56
CA CYS A 39 9.53 0.41 18.51
C CYS A 39 10.82 0.86 19.21
N THR A 40 11.53 -0.10 19.81
CA THR A 40 12.85 0.14 20.42
C THR A 40 13.91 0.59 19.42
N CYS A 41 13.77 0.23 18.12
CA CYS A 41 14.65 0.73 17.05
C CYS A 41 14.43 2.23 16.75
N GLY A 42 13.31 2.81 17.20
CA GLY A 42 12.98 4.22 17.05
C GLY A 42 12.38 4.61 15.69
N LYS A 43 12.34 3.70 14.71
CA LYS A 43 11.95 4.01 13.34
C LYS A 43 10.44 3.87 13.08
N SER A 44 9.71 3.07 13.85
CA SER A 44 8.27 2.89 13.67
C SER A 44 7.45 3.20 14.93
N GLU A 45 6.21 3.65 14.74
CA GLU A 45 5.25 3.88 15.82
C GLU A 45 3.82 3.57 15.38
N LEU A 46 3.07 2.83 16.18
CA LEU A 46 1.63 2.67 16.05
C LEU A 46 0.94 3.79 16.84
N LYS A 47 -0.04 4.47 16.24
CA LYS A 47 -0.81 5.55 16.86
C LYS A 47 -2.22 5.10 17.15
N ILE A 48 -2.74 5.41 18.35
CA ILE A 48 -4.10 5.09 18.79
C ILE A 48 -4.77 6.39 19.24
N VAL A 49 -5.91 6.72 18.66
CA VAL A 49 -6.71 7.91 18.97
C VAL A 49 -8.14 7.49 19.30
N TYR A 50 -8.63 7.91 20.45
CA TYR A 50 -10.03 7.74 20.82
C TYR A 50 -10.86 8.92 20.32
N ASN A 51 -11.88 8.66 19.51
CA ASN A 51 -12.74 9.67 18.95
C ASN A 51 -13.99 9.89 19.83
N ARG A 52 -14.63 11.07 19.69
CA ARG A 52 -15.83 11.44 20.45
C ARG A 52 -17.07 10.61 20.12
N ASP A 53 -17.08 9.96 18.97
CA ASP A 53 -18.15 9.07 18.48
C ASP A 53 -18.03 7.63 19.01
N SER A 54 -17.22 7.41 20.05
CA SER A 54 -16.92 6.10 20.62
C SER A 54 -16.23 5.14 19.65
N THR A 55 -15.48 5.66 18.70
CA THR A 55 -14.58 4.86 17.85
C THR A 55 -13.12 5.06 18.25
N VAL A 56 -12.30 4.07 17.91
CA VAL A 56 -10.84 4.10 18.08
C VAL A 56 -10.20 4.04 16.71
N ARG A 57 -9.37 5.03 16.41
CA ARG A 57 -8.57 5.06 15.18
C ARG A 57 -7.18 4.56 15.49
N LEU A 58 -6.74 3.56 14.71
CA LEU A 58 -5.39 3.02 14.78
C LEU A 58 -4.67 3.36 13.47
N THR A 59 -3.49 3.95 13.56
CA THR A 59 -2.58 4.11 12.42
C THR A 59 -1.42 3.14 12.62
N VAL A 60 -1.37 2.10 11.79
CA VAL A 60 -0.50 0.94 11.95
C VAL A 60 0.56 0.94 10.86
N PRO A 61 1.86 0.94 11.21
CA PRO A 61 2.92 0.72 10.23
C PRO A 61 2.75 -0.66 9.58
N CYS A 62 2.97 -0.74 8.28
CA CYS A 62 2.84 -2.00 7.54
C CYS A 62 4.20 -2.63 7.27
N LEU A 63 4.23 -3.97 7.26
CA LEU A 63 5.43 -4.75 6.93
C LEU A 63 5.74 -4.76 5.43
N ILE A 64 4.72 -4.59 4.60
CA ILE A 64 4.83 -4.71 3.14
C ILE A 64 4.69 -3.36 2.45
N CYS A 65 3.75 -2.51 2.93
CA CYS A 65 3.51 -1.21 2.33
C CYS A 65 4.43 -0.16 2.94
N SER A 66 4.97 0.75 2.13
CA SER A 66 5.76 1.89 2.60
C SER A 66 4.93 2.86 3.45
N GLN A 67 3.60 2.86 3.29
CA GLN A 67 2.69 3.74 4.02
C GLN A 67 1.93 3.00 5.14
N PRO A 68 1.68 3.67 6.28
CA PRO A 68 0.89 3.09 7.36
C PRO A 68 -0.60 3.01 6.98
N HIS A 69 -1.28 1.96 7.45
CA HIS A 69 -2.72 1.81 7.27
C HIS A 69 -3.51 2.39 8.44
N THR A 70 -4.67 2.97 8.14
CA THR A 70 -5.56 3.53 9.16
C THR A 70 -6.83 2.70 9.27
N PHE A 71 -7.08 2.20 10.49
CA PHE A 71 -8.28 1.44 10.84
C PHE A 71 -9.13 2.24 11.82
N THR A 72 -10.44 2.12 11.70
CA THR A 72 -11.40 2.69 12.66
C THR A 72 -12.28 1.56 13.19
N VAL A 73 -12.20 1.31 14.47
CA VAL A 73 -12.95 0.24 15.16
C VAL A 73 -13.85 0.82 16.23
N ASN A 74 -14.95 0.14 16.54
CA ASN A 74 -15.81 0.54 17.66
C ASN A 74 -15.07 0.32 18.99
N SER A 75 -15.24 1.21 19.96
CA SER A 75 -14.60 1.09 21.28
C SER A 75 -15.03 -0.18 22.04
N SER A 76 -16.22 -0.70 21.81
CA SER A 76 -16.65 -1.98 22.41
C SER A 76 -15.84 -3.16 21.86
N LEU A 77 -15.52 -3.16 20.59
CA LEU A 77 -14.66 -4.16 19.96
C LEU A 77 -13.21 -3.97 20.41
N PHE A 78 -12.71 -2.73 20.43
CA PHE A 78 -11.35 -2.42 20.87
C PHE A 78 -11.04 -2.89 22.28
N PHE A 79 -12.01 -2.79 23.20
CA PHE A 79 -11.90 -3.24 24.60
C PHE A 79 -12.52 -4.60 24.85
N SER A 80 -12.74 -5.42 23.83
CA SER A 80 -13.17 -6.81 24.02
C SER A 80 -11.97 -7.69 24.45
N ASP A 81 -12.27 -8.79 25.13
CA ASP A 81 -11.26 -9.80 25.45
C ASP A 81 -11.00 -10.77 24.28
N GLU A 82 -11.80 -10.68 23.22
CA GLU A 82 -11.63 -11.49 22.02
C GLU A 82 -10.44 -10.98 21.21
N LEU A 83 -9.69 -11.91 20.64
CA LEU A 83 -8.62 -11.58 19.73
C LEU A 83 -9.19 -10.97 18.44
N PHE A 84 -8.74 -9.78 18.11
CA PHE A 84 -9.04 -9.11 16.86
C PHE A 84 -7.75 -8.81 16.12
N VAL A 85 -7.69 -9.18 14.84
CA VAL A 85 -6.54 -8.98 13.97
C VAL A 85 -6.86 -7.94 12.91
N LEU A 86 -5.86 -7.15 12.55
CA LEU A 86 -5.93 -6.14 11.50
C LEU A 86 -4.98 -6.56 10.37
N PRO A 87 -5.52 -7.08 9.26
CA PRO A 87 -4.71 -7.44 8.10
C PRO A 87 -4.33 -6.19 7.29
N CYS A 88 -3.23 -6.29 6.57
CA CYS A 88 -2.91 -5.35 5.51
C CYS A 88 -3.96 -5.49 4.39
N PRO A 89 -4.60 -4.41 3.92
CA PRO A 89 -5.62 -4.47 2.88
C PRO A 89 -5.12 -5.02 1.53
N TYR A 90 -3.79 -5.03 1.31
CA TYR A 90 -3.19 -5.40 0.02
C TYR A 90 -2.52 -6.77 0.02
N SER A 91 -2.04 -7.24 1.19
CA SER A 91 -1.27 -8.49 1.28
C SER A 91 -1.91 -9.55 2.16
N ASP A 92 -3.05 -9.25 2.80
CA ASP A 92 -3.72 -10.09 3.80
C ASP A 92 -2.85 -10.50 5.01
N ILE A 93 -1.61 -9.99 5.10
CA ILE A 93 -0.73 -10.23 6.24
C ILE A 93 -1.22 -9.45 7.45
N ASN A 94 -1.32 -10.13 8.59
CA ASN A 94 -1.75 -9.51 9.84
C ASN A 94 -0.65 -8.56 10.36
N ILE A 95 -0.96 -7.27 10.46
CA ILE A 95 -0.01 -6.21 10.82
C ILE A 95 -0.20 -5.67 12.25
N ALA A 96 -1.41 -5.83 12.82
CA ALA A 96 -1.67 -5.49 14.21
C ALA A 96 -2.68 -6.42 14.86
N PHE A 97 -2.64 -6.50 16.18
CA PHE A 97 -3.42 -7.41 17.01
C PHE A 97 -3.95 -6.66 18.22
N MET A 98 -5.18 -6.98 18.66
CA MET A 98 -5.74 -6.44 19.90
C MET A 98 -6.62 -7.49 20.58
N GLY A 99 -6.72 -7.42 21.93
CA GLY A 99 -7.52 -8.32 22.73
C GLY A 99 -6.87 -8.72 24.06
N GLU A 100 -7.15 -9.94 24.53
CA GLU A 100 -6.53 -10.49 25.75
C GLU A 100 -5.03 -10.76 25.53
N MET A 101 -4.21 -10.44 26.53
CA MET A 101 -2.74 -10.45 26.45
C MET A 101 -2.15 -11.76 25.93
N ASN A 102 -2.62 -12.90 26.44
CA ASN A 102 -2.03 -14.19 26.05
C ASN A 102 -2.38 -14.57 24.63
N GLN A 103 -3.59 -14.22 24.16
CA GLN A 103 -4.03 -14.44 22.80
C GLN A 103 -3.24 -13.57 21.82
N VAL A 104 -3.09 -12.27 22.12
CA VAL A 104 -2.29 -11.32 21.33
C VAL A 104 -0.83 -11.78 21.24
N LYS A 105 -0.26 -12.22 22.38
CA LYS A 105 1.12 -12.73 22.40
C LYS A 105 1.30 -14.01 21.57
N ALA A 106 0.35 -14.93 21.66
CA ALA A 106 0.38 -16.18 20.90
C ALA A 106 0.26 -15.91 19.40
N GLU A 107 -0.62 -14.99 19.00
CA GLU A 107 -0.83 -14.64 17.60
C GLU A 107 0.37 -13.86 17.03
N LEU A 108 0.97 -12.95 17.80
CA LEU A 108 2.19 -12.27 17.42
C LEU A 108 3.37 -13.25 17.18
N ALA A 109 3.47 -14.28 18.01
CA ALA A 109 4.49 -15.32 17.84
C ALA A 109 4.19 -16.23 16.63
N ARG A 110 2.91 -16.58 16.39
CA ARG A 110 2.50 -17.39 15.24
C ARG A 110 2.83 -16.69 13.93
N THR A 111 2.45 -15.43 13.80
CA THR A 111 2.73 -14.64 12.61
C THR A 111 4.22 -14.36 12.40
N GLU A 112 5.03 -14.38 13.47
CA GLU A 112 6.49 -14.31 13.33
C GLU A 112 7.06 -15.53 12.61
N LEU A 113 6.62 -16.71 12.98
CA LEU A 113 7.06 -17.94 12.32
C LEU A 113 6.63 -17.97 10.85
N GLU A 114 5.38 -17.62 10.57
CA GLU A 114 4.88 -17.54 9.18
C GLU A 114 5.68 -16.55 8.32
N LEU A 115 6.03 -15.38 8.88
CA LEU A 115 6.86 -14.40 8.17
C LEU A 115 8.29 -14.90 7.97
N LEU A 116 8.89 -15.56 8.96
CA LEU A 116 10.24 -16.13 8.83
C LEU A 116 10.26 -17.22 7.75
N ASP A 117 9.27 -18.10 7.73
CA ASP A 117 9.13 -19.14 6.70
C ASP A 117 9.00 -18.50 5.30
N MET A 118 8.17 -17.45 5.16
CA MET A 118 8.02 -16.71 3.90
C MET A 118 9.32 -16.03 3.45
N LEU A 119 10.09 -15.46 4.38
CA LEU A 119 11.38 -14.83 4.08
C LEU A 119 12.39 -15.86 3.63
N GLU A 120 12.47 -17.02 4.31
CA GLU A 120 13.39 -18.10 3.98
C GLU A 120 13.07 -18.69 2.59
N GLU A 121 11.80 -18.92 2.27
CA GLU A 121 11.35 -19.40 0.96
C GLU A 121 11.71 -18.44 -0.19
N ASN A 122 11.75 -17.14 0.07
CA ASN A 122 12.10 -16.11 -0.91
C ASN A 122 13.57 -15.69 -0.86
N GLY A 123 14.40 -16.31 -0.01
CA GLY A 123 15.82 -15.99 0.12
C GLY A 123 16.11 -14.61 0.72
N ILE A 124 15.14 -14.01 1.42
CA ILE A 124 15.26 -12.71 2.07
C ILE A 124 15.79 -12.92 3.48
N THR A 125 16.90 -12.27 3.82
CA THR A 125 17.57 -12.45 5.12
C THR A 125 17.30 -11.33 6.13
N ASP A 126 16.68 -10.23 5.70
CA ASP A 126 16.41 -9.06 6.54
C ASP A 126 15.02 -8.47 6.27
N PHE A 127 14.32 -8.09 7.36
CA PHE A 127 13.02 -7.43 7.26
C PHE A 127 13.08 -6.08 6.55
N SER A 128 14.20 -5.36 6.62
CA SER A 128 14.38 -4.10 5.90
C SER A 128 14.34 -4.28 4.38
N ALA A 129 14.69 -5.47 3.88
CA ALA A 129 14.62 -5.79 2.45
C ALA A 129 13.18 -5.95 1.94
N LEU A 130 12.17 -6.12 2.83
CA LEU A 130 10.76 -6.14 2.44
C LEU A 130 10.24 -4.80 1.95
N HIS A 131 10.87 -3.71 2.39
CA HIS A 131 10.49 -2.35 1.97
C HIS A 131 11.27 -1.84 0.75
N GLY A 132 12.26 -2.60 0.27
CA GLY A 132 13.24 -2.06 -0.67
C GLY A 132 14.06 -0.91 -0.03
N ASP A 133 15.03 -0.38 -0.71
CA ASP A 133 15.59 0.92 -0.34
C ASP A 133 14.51 1.96 -0.54
N GLU A 134 14.10 2.67 0.53
CA GLU A 134 12.99 3.64 0.58
C GLU A 134 13.06 4.79 -0.45
N GLN A 135 14.00 4.75 -1.38
CA GLN A 135 14.26 5.82 -2.32
C GLN A 135 13.78 5.55 -3.75
N ASP A 136 13.44 4.30 -4.15
CA ASP A 136 13.34 4.00 -5.56
C ASP A 136 12.09 3.22 -6.05
N LEU A 137 11.13 2.85 -5.19
CA LEU A 137 9.90 2.21 -5.67
C LEU A 137 8.67 3.08 -5.39
N PRO A 138 7.89 3.39 -6.43
CA PRO A 138 6.64 4.11 -6.27
C PRO A 138 5.64 3.33 -5.40
N ASP A 139 4.77 4.06 -4.69
CA ASP A 139 3.70 3.48 -3.86
C ASP A 139 2.89 2.46 -4.69
N PRO A 140 2.76 1.20 -4.25
CA PRO A 140 2.00 0.18 -4.97
C PRO A 140 0.58 0.63 -5.33
N GLN A 141 -0.09 1.44 -4.51
CA GLN A 141 -1.41 1.99 -4.82
C GLN A 141 -1.38 2.94 -6.01
N ILE A 142 -0.34 3.76 -6.09
CA ILE A 142 -0.13 4.68 -7.20
C ILE A 142 0.11 3.90 -8.49
N LEU A 143 0.93 2.85 -8.41
CA LEU A 143 1.20 1.96 -9.54
C LEU A 143 -0.07 1.28 -10.05
N ASP A 144 -0.85 0.66 -9.16
CA ASP A 144 -2.09 -0.03 -9.51
C ASP A 144 -3.10 0.90 -10.18
N ILE A 145 -3.25 2.13 -9.64
CA ILE A 145 -4.13 3.15 -10.23
C ILE A 145 -3.66 3.52 -11.64
N ILE A 146 -2.38 3.81 -11.81
CA ILE A 146 -1.85 4.25 -13.11
C ILE A 146 -1.89 3.12 -14.14
N LEU A 147 -1.53 1.90 -13.76
CA LEU A 147 -1.62 0.74 -14.65
C LEU A 147 -3.06 0.46 -15.08
N PHE A 148 -4.02 0.53 -14.15
CA PHE A 148 -5.44 0.40 -14.47
C PHE A 148 -5.91 1.44 -15.49
N VAL A 149 -5.51 2.71 -15.33
CA VAL A 149 -5.87 3.78 -16.27
C VAL A 149 -5.20 3.58 -17.63
N ILE A 150 -3.95 3.08 -17.67
CA ILE A 150 -3.26 2.75 -18.93
C ILE A 150 -4.03 1.65 -19.68
N ASP A 151 -4.44 0.59 -18.98
CA ASP A 151 -5.20 -0.52 -19.57
C ASP A 151 -6.56 -0.04 -20.10
N ASP A 152 -7.24 0.85 -19.36
CA ASP A 152 -8.52 1.44 -19.79
C ASP A 152 -8.36 2.33 -21.02
N LEU A 153 -7.35 3.19 -21.05
CA LEU A 153 -7.03 4.04 -22.19
C LEU A 153 -6.57 3.24 -23.42
N ASP A 154 -5.84 2.12 -23.23
CA ASP A 154 -5.47 1.22 -24.33
C ASP A 154 -6.71 0.53 -24.91
N ALA A 155 -7.60 0.02 -24.05
CA ALA A 155 -8.87 -0.60 -24.47
C ALA A 155 -9.79 0.39 -25.20
N GLU A 156 -9.78 1.67 -24.86
CA GLU A 156 -10.51 2.74 -25.51
C GLU A 156 -9.83 3.30 -26.77
N GLY A 157 -8.58 2.88 -27.06
CA GLY A 157 -7.79 3.38 -28.19
C GLY A 157 -7.34 4.83 -28.04
N LYS A 158 -7.19 5.31 -26.80
CA LYS A 158 -6.83 6.69 -26.45
C LYS A 158 -5.35 6.91 -26.15
N ILE A 159 -4.51 5.94 -26.49
CA ILE A 159 -3.05 6.07 -26.42
C ILE A 159 -2.55 6.35 -27.84
N TYR A 160 -1.97 7.52 -28.04
CA TYR A 160 -1.55 8.02 -29.34
C TYR A 160 -0.03 8.04 -29.47
N CYS A 161 0.45 7.77 -30.67
CA CYS A 161 1.87 7.78 -31.02
C CYS A 161 2.05 8.09 -32.52
N ARG A 162 3.29 8.07 -33.00
CA ARG A 162 3.58 8.33 -34.43
C ARG A 162 2.91 7.36 -35.40
N CYS A 163 2.68 6.10 -35.00
CA CYS A 163 2.00 5.09 -35.80
C CYS A 163 0.48 4.97 -35.53
N HIS A 164 -0.01 5.68 -34.51
CA HIS A 164 -1.42 5.79 -34.17
C HIS A 164 -1.69 7.23 -33.71
N PRO A 165 -1.84 8.18 -34.68
CA PRO A 165 -2.03 9.59 -34.36
C PRO A 165 -3.42 9.86 -33.81
N ASP A 166 -3.53 10.91 -32.98
CA ASP A 166 -4.82 11.40 -32.49
C ASP A 166 -5.70 11.84 -33.68
N PRO A 167 -6.93 11.33 -33.84
CA PRO A 167 -7.85 11.76 -34.89
C PRO A 167 -8.21 13.25 -34.84
N ALA A 168 -8.04 13.92 -33.68
CA ALA A 168 -8.27 15.35 -33.52
C ALA A 168 -7.08 16.21 -33.99
N GLU A 169 -5.89 15.63 -34.13
CA GLU A 169 -4.70 16.28 -34.65
C GLU A 169 -4.53 15.94 -36.15
N GLU A 170 -5.29 16.58 -37.06
CA GLU A 170 -5.11 16.45 -38.51
C GLU A 170 -3.75 16.93 -38.95
N GLN A 171 -2.75 16.02 -39.01
CA GLN A 171 -1.58 16.19 -39.88
C GLN A 171 -1.11 14.85 -40.43
N THR A 172 -1.34 14.72 -41.71
CA THR A 172 -0.81 13.80 -42.73
C THR A 172 0.51 13.10 -42.37
N THR A 173 0.41 11.83 -42.02
CA THR A 173 1.50 10.87 -42.27
C THR A 173 0.90 9.57 -42.79
N ASN A 174 0.99 9.36 -44.09
CA ASN A 174 0.74 8.06 -44.76
C ASN A 174 1.94 7.14 -44.43
N ALA A 175 2.00 6.60 -43.20
CA ALA A 175 2.86 5.51 -42.85
C ALA A 175 1.99 4.25 -42.79
N ASP A 176 2.19 3.34 -43.73
CA ASP A 176 1.58 2.02 -43.73
C ASP A 176 2.22 1.17 -42.66
N TYR A 177 1.68 1.24 -41.46
CA TYR A 177 2.05 0.37 -40.34
C TYR A 177 1.16 -0.86 -40.40
N GLY A 178 1.75 -2.02 -40.70
CA GLY A 178 1.08 -3.30 -40.96
C GLY A 178 0.00 -3.66 -39.93
N GLU A 179 -0.93 -4.54 -40.37
CA GLU A 179 -2.04 -5.03 -39.56
C GLU A 179 -1.54 -5.66 -38.25
N TRP A 180 -1.96 -5.10 -37.11
CA TRP A 180 -1.69 -5.62 -35.78
C TRP A 180 -2.81 -6.60 -35.40
N SER A 181 -2.48 -7.73 -34.78
CA SER A 181 -3.48 -8.65 -34.24
C SER A 181 -4.11 -8.07 -32.98
N GLU A 182 -5.44 -8.04 -32.91
CA GLU A 182 -6.23 -7.49 -31.78
C GLU A 182 -6.01 -8.23 -30.44
N GLU A 183 -5.21 -9.31 -30.41
CA GLU A 183 -5.00 -10.16 -29.24
C GLU A 183 -3.81 -9.73 -28.36
N GLU A 184 -2.94 -8.81 -28.81
CA GLU A 184 -1.77 -8.35 -28.03
C GLU A 184 -1.83 -6.82 -27.85
N SER A 185 -1.61 -6.34 -26.60
CA SER A 185 -1.49 -4.91 -26.35
C SER A 185 -0.37 -4.29 -27.19
N ARG A 186 -0.70 -3.18 -27.85
CA ARG A 186 0.23 -2.41 -28.69
C ARG A 186 1.30 -1.72 -27.85
N TYR A 187 1.04 -1.51 -26.60
CA TYR A 187 1.87 -0.74 -25.69
C TYR A 187 2.46 -1.62 -24.59
N GLU A 188 3.63 -1.27 -24.13
CA GLU A 188 4.34 -1.94 -23.04
C GLU A 188 4.59 -0.94 -21.93
N ALA A 189 4.17 -1.29 -20.71
CA ALA A 189 4.40 -0.51 -19.51
C ALA A 189 5.55 -1.13 -18.71
N GLU A 190 6.60 -0.37 -18.43
CA GLU A 190 7.76 -0.77 -17.63
C GLU A 190 7.89 0.15 -16.43
N ILE A 191 8.05 -0.43 -15.23
CA ILE A 191 8.26 0.33 -14.00
C ILE A 191 9.75 0.72 -13.94
N ILE A 192 10.02 2.02 -13.86
CA ILE A 192 11.36 2.59 -13.73
C ILE A 192 11.43 3.50 -12.50
N GLU A 193 12.62 3.93 -12.09
CA GLU A 193 12.80 4.82 -10.92
C GLU A 193 11.97 6.12 -10.99
N GLU A 194 11.78 6.65 -12.19
CA GLU A 194 11.08 7.93 -12.43
C GLU A 194 9.55 7.77 -12.56
N GLY A 195 9.05 6.51 -12.62
CA GLY A 195 7.63 6.22 -12.79
C GLY A 195 7.33 5.01 -13.67
N ILE A 196 6.25 5.07 -14.45
CA ILE A 196 5.90 4.06 -15.44
C ILE A 196 6.25 4.58 -16.83
N LYS A 197 7.18 3.89 -17.50
CA LYS A 197 7.52 4.15 -18.90
C LYS A 197 6.57 3.37 -19.80
N LEU A 198 5.78 4.09 -20.56
CA LEU A 198 4.88 3.51 -21.58
C LEU A 198 5.53 3.62 -22.94
N THR A 199 5.69 2.50 -23.64
CA THR A 199 6.39 2.43 -24.92
C THR A 199 5.52 1.76 -26.00
N CYS A 200 5.42 2.35 -27.16
CA CYS A 200 4.79 1.70 -28.32
C CYS A 200 5.73 0.64 -28.92
N ARG A 201 5.29 -0.61 -29.00
CA ARG A 201 6.08 -1.73 -29.54
C ARG A 201 6.35 -1.63 -31.04
N ILE A 202 5.59 -0.81 -31.77
CA ILE A 202 5.70 -0.66 -33.22
C ILE A 202 6.71 0.44 -33.57
N CYS A 203 6.53 1.65 -33.06
CA CYS A 203 7.33 2.81 -33.46
C CYS A 203 8.38 3.24 -32.43
N GLY A 204 8.40 2.61 -31.24
CA GLY A 204 9.33 2.92 -30.15
C GLY A 204 9.08 4.26 -29.47
N ALA A 205 8.01 4.98 -29.82
CA ALA A 205 7.62 6.20 -29.13
C ALA A 205 7.31 5.88 -27.65
N SER A 206 7.75 6.70 -26.72
CA SER A 206 7.57 6.44 -25.30
C SER A 206 7.28 7.70 -24.51
N THR A 207 6.63 7.55 -23.35
CA THR A 207 6.45 8.61 -22.37
C THR A 207 6.65 8.04 -20.96
N VAL A 208 7.03 8.90 -20.01
CA VAL A 208 7.15 8.51 -18.59
C VAL A 208 6.01 9.16 -17.82
N ILE A 209 5.24 8.35 -17.13
CA ILE A 209 4.15 8.76 -16.26
C ILE A 209 4.69 8.77 -14.83
N PRO A 210 4.81 9.94 -14.17
CA PRO A 210 5.43 10.03 -12.86
C PRO A 210 4.54 9.36 -11.80
N THR A 211 5.19 8.65 -10.88
CA THR A 211 4.54 7.92 -9.77
C THR A 211 4.99 8.43 -8.40
N ASP A 212 5.56 9.62 -8.37
CA ASP A 212 6.18 10.25 -7.19
C ASP A 212 5.18 10.69 -6.12
N SER A 213 3.90 10.83 -6.47
CA SER A 213 2.90 11.32 -5.54
C SER A 213 1.46 10.91 -5.91
N MET A 214 0.58 10.86 -4.89
CA MET A 214 -0.87 10.71 -5.11
C MET A 214 -1.47 11.81 -5.98
N LEU A 215 -0.84 13.00 -6.01
CA LEU A 215 -1.29 14.10 -6.87
C LEU A 215 -1.04 13.77 -8.35
N SER A 216 0.12 13.17 -8.67
CA SER A 216 0.46 12.70 -10.01
C SER A 216 -0.50 11.60 -10.48
N ALA A 217 -0.82 10.64 -9.59
CA ALA A 217 -1.82 9.61 -9.87
C ALA A 217 -3.21 10.20 -10.11
N HIS A 218 -3.65 11.14 -9.28
CA HIS A 218 -4.93 11.82 -9.47
C HIS A 218 -4.99 12.66 -10.75
N ALA A 219 -3.90 13.30 -11.14
CA ALA A 219 -3.83 14.01 -12.42
C ALA A 219 -3.97 13.04 -13.59
N PHE A 220 -3.33 11.87 -13.51
CA PHE A 220 -3.41 10.85 -14.55
C PHE A 220 -4.77 10.14 -14.61
N LEU A 221 -5.45 9.92 -13.46
CA LEU A 221 -6.83 9.40 -13.41
C LEU A 221 -7.84 10.23 -14.23
N ASN A 222 -7.57 11.52 -14.39
CA ASN A 222 -8.43 12.43 -15.16
C ASN A 222 -7.86 12.70 -16.57
N ALA A 223 -6.88 11.93 -17.01
CA ALA A 223 -6.35 12.05 -18.36
C ALA A 223 -7.33 11.43 -19.36
N ASP A 224 -7.75 12.22 -20.35
CA ASP A 224 -8.62 11.75 -21.43
C ASP A 224 -7.85 10.95 -22.49
N SER A 225 -6.53 11.12 -22.57
CA SER A 225 -5.67 10.44 -23.54
C SER A 225 -4.19 10.54 -23.13
N VAL A 226 -3.35 9.69 -23.74
CA VAL A 226 -1.89 9.69 -23.58
C VAL A 226 -1.20 9.82 -24.92
N HIS A 227 -0.22 10.71 -25.03
CA HIS A 227 0.57 10.95 -26.23
C HIS A 227 2.02 10.51 -26.02
N LEU A 228 2.48 9.52 -26.81
CA LEU A 228 3.85 9.04 -26.80
C LEU A 228 4.70 9.85 -27.83
N GLN A 229 5.89 10.24 -27.43
CA GLN A 229 6.81 11.07 -28.22
C GLN A 229 8.02 10.31 -28.74
#